data_05126f6fdea632ef20929b10b7710566
#
_entry.id   05126f6fdea632ef20929b10b7710566
#
_cell.length_a   1.000
_cell.length_b   1.000
_cell.length_c   1.000
_cell.angle_alpha   90.00
_cell.angle_beta   90.00
_cell.angle_gamma   90.00
#
_symmetry.space_group_name_H-M   'P 1'
#
loop_
_entity.id
_entity.type
_entity.pdbx_description
1 polymer ?
#
loop_
_entity_poly.entity_id
_entity_poly.type
_entity_poly.pdbx_seq_one_letter_code
_entity_poly.pdbx_strand_id
1 'polypeptide(L)'
;MFDYIKGSLAELSPAEAVVECGGIGFDIQISLQTFQALQGKENVTVYLYHYLREDDEQFYGFATRDERELFKLLISVSGIGVGTARMMLSSLTDAEIRQAILAEDVVRIKSVKGIGLKSAQRVIIDLKDKIVKGAGTDNIIPVIGNNDSLVQEATTALVMLGFTKPNINKVLPGILKKNPDMRIEELIKEALKKL
;
A
#
# COMPACT_ATOMS: atom_id res chain seq x y z
N MET A 1 14.03 -6.86 -3.11
CA MET A 1 12.59 -6.82 -2.82
C MET A 1 11.85 -6.80 -4.14
N PHE A 2 10.83 -7.64 -4.31
CA PHE A 2 10.02 -7.69 -5.53
C PHE A 2 8.83 -6.75 -5.41
N ASP A 3 8.54 -5.94 -6.43
CA ASP A 3 7.37 -5.05 -6.45
C ASP A 3 6.17 -5.71 -7.11
N TYR A 4 6.39 -6.32 -8.28
CA TYR A 4 5.36 -7.05 -9.02
C TYR A 4 5.99 -8.14 -9.88
N ILE A 5 5.15 -9.08 -10.32
CA ILE A 5 5.46 -10.01 -11.39
C ILE A 5 4.50 -9.80 -12.55
N LYS A 6 5.01 -9.86 -13.77
CA LYS A 6 4.20 -9.81 -14.99
C LYS A 6 4.54 -11.02 -15.88
N GLY A 7 3.53 -11.82 -16.20
CA GLY A 7 3.73 -13.03 -16.97
C GLY A 7 2.42 -13.70 -17.35
N SER A 8 2.54 -14.94 -17.85
CA SER A 8 1.40 -15.79 -18.14
C SER A 8 0.87 -16.43 -16.85
N LEU A 9 -0.44 -16.50 -16.73
CA LEU A 9 -1.11 -17.19 -15.62
C LEU A 9 -1.16 -18.68 -15.94
N ALA A 10 -0.22 -19.44 -15.34
CA ALA A 10 -0.09 -20.87 -15.60
C ALA A 10 -1.14 -21.68 -14.82
N GLU A 11 -1.35 -21.34 -13.54
CA GLU A 11 -2.35 -21.99 -12.69
C GLU A 11 -3.07 -20.92 -11.83
N LEU A 12 -4.34 -21.19 -11.55
CA LEU A 12 -5.16 -20.31 -10.71
C LEU A 12 -6.13 -21.13 -9.86
N SER A 13 -6.02 -20.97 -8.54
CA SER A 13 -6.96 -21.51 -7.55
C SER A 13 -7.48 -20.38 -6.66
N PRO A 14 -8.52 -20.60 -5.85
CA PRO A 14 -9.06 -19.56 -4.95
C PRO A 14 -8.07 -19.00 -3.92
N ALA A 15 -6.96 -19.70 -3.69
CA ALA A 15 -5.97 -19.33 -2.67
C ALA A 15 -4.56 -19.09 -3.23
N GLU A 16 -4.31 -19.52 -4.48
CA GLU A 16 -2.98 -19.56 -5.07
C GLU A 16 -3.04 -19.25 -6.58
N ALA A 17 -2.00 -18.60 -7.07
CA ALA A 17 -1.77 -18.39 -8.49
C ALA A 17 -0.33 -18.69 -8.84
N VAL A 18 -0.10 -19.41 -9.95
CA VAL A 18 1.24 -19.58 -10.51
C VAL A 18 1.38 -18.66 -11.71
N VAL A 19 2.31 -17.73 -11.62
CA VAL A 19 2.64 -16.81 -12.72
C VAL A 19 3.99 -17.18 -13.30
N GLU A 20 4.01 -17.54 -14.58
CA GLU A 20 5.23 -17.85 -15.31
C GLU A 20 5.84 -16.58 -15.90
N CYS A 21 7.11 -16.35 -15.58
CA CYS A 21 7.89 -15.25 -16.11
C CYS A 21 9.27 -15.77 -16.55
N GLY A 22 9.56 -15.73 -17.85
CA GLY A 22 10.85 -16.16 -18.38
C GLY A 22 11.17 -17.65 -18.18
N GLY A 23 10.17 -18.52 -18.16
CA GLY A 23 10.32 -19.97 -17.93
C GLY A 23 10.42 -20.36 -16.46
N ILE A 24 10.18 -19.44 -15.53
CA ILE A 24 10.13 -19.69 -14.09
C ILE A 24 8.70 -19.45 -13.59
N GLY A 25 8.11 -20.47 -12.97
CA GLY A 25 6.80 -20.36 -12.30
C GLY A 25 6.96 -19.85 -10.86
N PHE A 26 6.28 -18.76 -10.55
CA PHE A 26 6.22 -18.20 -9.21
C PHE A 26 4.92 -18.61 -8.54
N ASP A 27 5.00 -19.37 -7.45
CA ASP A 27 3.85 -19.70 -6.60
C ASP A 27 3.52 -18.53 -5.68
N ILE A 28 2.28 -18.06 -5.77
CA ILE A 28 1.85 -16.81 -5.13
C ILE A 28 0.57 -17.05 -4.36
N GLN A 29 0.59 -16.79 -3.07
CA GLN A 29 -0.57 -16.83 -2.20
C GLN A 29 -1.46 -15.62 -2.44
N ILE A 30 -2.74 -15.82 -2.77
CA ILE A 30 -3.66 -14.74 -3.12
C ILE A 30 -4.91 -14.72 -2.24
N SER A 31 -5.59 -13.57 -2.21
CA SER A 31 -6.93 -13.42 -1.65
C SER A 31 -8.00 -13.88 -2.63
N LEU A 32 -9.22 -14.11 -2.15
CA LEU A 32 -10.35 -14.42 -3.02
C LEU A 32 -10.70 -13.23 -3.93
N GLN A 33 -10.46 -12.00 -3.51
CA GLN A 33 -10.61 -10.82 -4.37
C GLN A 33 -9.62 -10.85 -5.54
N THR A 34 -8.34 -11.11 -5.25
CA THR A 34 -7.31 -11.26 -6.28
C THR A 34 -7.64 -12.41 -7.22
N PHE A 35 -8.10 -13.57 -6.71
CA PHE A 35 -8.56 -14.68 -7.53
C PHE A 35 -9.64 -14.25 -8.53
N GLN A 36 -10.69 -13.56 -8.05
CA GLN A 36 -11.77 -13.06 -8.91
C GLN A 36 -11.27 -12.07 -9.97
N ALA A 37 -10.31 -11.22 -9.60
CA ALA A 37 -9.71 -10.24 -10.50
C ALA A 37 -8.80 -10.85 -11.56
N LEU A 38 -8.20 -12.02 -11.30
CA LEU A 38 -7.32 -12.73 -12.24
C LEU A 38 -8.08 -13.72 -13.13
N GLN A 39 -9.27 -14.14 -12.72
CA GLN A 39 -10.05 -15.15 -13.42
C GLN A 39 -10.30 -14.78 -14.89
N GLY A 40 -10.04 -15.73 -15.80
CA GLY A 40 -10.21 -15.56 -17.24
C GLY A 40 -9.13 -14.74 -17.95
N LYS A 41 -8.05 -14.38 -17.25
CA LYS A 41 -6.90 -13.67 -17.84
C LYS A 41 -5.79 -14.66 -18.18
N GLU A 42 -5.17 -14.51 -19.35
CA GLU A 42 -4.00 -15.28 -19.76
C GLU A 42 -2.69 -14.64 -19.30
N ASN A 43 -2.62 -13.30 -19.37
CA ASN A 43 -1.47 -12.51 -18.93
C ASN A 43 -1.88 -11.58 -17.82
N VAL A 44 -1.10 -11.57 -16.76
CA VAL A 44 -1.42 -10.84 -15.53
C VAL A 44 -0.23 -10.03 -15.04
N THR A 45 -0.54 -8.98 -14.30
CA THR A 45 0.41 -8.30 -13.43
C THR A 45 -0.09 -8.46 -12.00
N VAL A 46 0.72 -9.05 -11.15
CA VAL A 46 0.40 -9.30 -9.74
C VAL A 46 1.39 -8.54 -8.88
N TYR A 47 0.90 -7.66 -8.02
CA TYR A 47 1.73 -6.92 -7.08
C TYR A 47 2.12 -7.81 -5.92
N LEU A 48 3.38 -7.80 -5.53
CA LEU A 48 3.93 -8.77 -4.59
C LEU A 48 4.23 -8.16 -3.23
N TYR A 49 4.01 -8.96 -2.21
CA TYR A 49 4.61 -8.82 -0.89
C TYR A 49 5.45 -10.05 -0.61
N HIS A 50 6.75 -9.87 -0.50
CA HIS A 50 7.70 -10.94 -0.19
C HIS A 50 7.78 -11.13 1.32
N TYR A 51 7.29 -12.27 1.79
CA TYR A 51 7.33 -12.67 3.19
C TYR A 51 8.50 -13.64 3.36
N LEU A 52 9.51 -13.22 4.11
CA LEU A 52 10.72 -13.98 4.35
C LEU A 52 10.91 -14.20 5.85
N ARG A 53 11.14 -15.45 6.25
CA ARG A 53 11.59 -15.87 7.59
C ARG A 53 12.80 -16.78 7.45
N GLU A 54 13.35 -17.20 8.56
CA GLU A 54 14.51 -18.11 8.58
C GLU A 54 14.19 -19.48 7.96
N ASP A 55 12.95 -19.93 8.11
CA ASP A 55 12.45 -21.26 7.73
C ASP A 55 11.34 -21.24 6.67
N ASP A 56 10.94 -20.05 6.18
CA ASP A 56 9.81 -19.91 5.27
C ASP A 56 9.97 -18.71 4.33
N GLU A 57 9.71 -18.95 3.04
CA GLU A 57 9.70 -17.91 2.01
C GLU A 57 8.41 -18.03 1.19
N GLN A 58 7.61 -16.98 1.20
CA GLN A 58 6.33 -16.94 0.50
C GLN A 58 6.14 -15.61 -0.23
N PHE A 59 5.47 -15.68 -1.40
CA PHE A 59 4.94 -14.51 -2.07
C PHE A 59 3.44 -14.38 -1.81
N TYR A 60 3.02 -13.20 -1.40
CA TYR A 60 1.62 -12.80 -1.35
C TYR A 60 1.35 -11.88 -2.52
N GLY A 61 0.29 -12.16 -3.30
CA GLY A 61 -0.04 -11.43 -4.51
C GLY A 61 -1.37 -10.71 -4.44
N PHE A 62 -1.42 -9.58 -5.12
CA PHE A 62 -2.56 -8.67 -5.13
C PHE A 62 -2.85 -8.18 -6.54
N ALA A 63 -4.14 -8.03 -6.87
CA ALA A 63 -4.55 -7.53 -8.18
C ALA A 63 -4.25 -6.03 -8.35
N THR A 64 -4.22 -5.28 -7.24
CA THR A 64 -3.96 -3.84 -7.24
C THR A 64 -2.91 -3.46 -6.22
N ARG A 65 -2.30 -2.28 -6.41
CA ARG A 65 -1.39 -1.70 -5.40
C ARG A 65 -2.12 -1.35 -4.12
N ASP A 66 -3.37 -0.89 -4.21
CA ASP A 66 -4.18 -0.48 -3.06
C ASP A 66 -4.48 -1.66 -2.15
N GLU A 67 -4.82 -2.84 -2.73
CA GLU A 67 -5.00 -4.10 -2.00
C GLU A 67 -3.72 -4.48 -1.26
N ARG A 68 -2.55 -4.39 -1.93
CA ARG A 68 -1.25 -4.65 -1.30
C ARG A 68 -0.93 -3.68 -0.17
N GLU A 69 -1.18 -2.40 -0.34
CA GLU A 69 -0.93 -1.40 0.71
C GLU A 69 -1.87 -1.62 1.91
N LEU A 70 -3.13 -1.97 1.67
CA LEU A 70 -4.05 -2.36 2.75
C LEU A 70 -3.55 -3.60 3.49
N PHE A 71 -3.08 -4.63 2.77
CA PHE A 71 -2.46 -5.81 3.36
C PHE A 71 -1.27 -5.44 4.27
N LYS A 72 -0.37 -4.57 3.81
CA LYS A 72 0.76 -4.08 4.60
C LYS A 72 0.32 -3.34 5.85
N LEU A 73 -0.73 -2.53 5.76
CA LEU A 73 -1.31 -1.87 6.92
C LEU A 73 -1.85 -2.90 7.92
N LEU A 74 -2.58 -3.91 7.47
CA LEU A 74 -3.14 -4.96 8.32
C LEU A 74 -2.06 -5.73 9.06
N ILE A 75 -1.00 -6.19 8.38
CA ILE A 75 0.10 -6.93 9.02
C ILE A 75 0.97 -6.07 9.94
N SER A 76 0.88 -4.74 9.84
CA SER A 76 1.56 -3.82 10.78
C SER A 76 0.90 -3.80 12.16
N VAL A 77 -0.31 -4.35 12.29
CA VAL A 77 -1.04 -4.43 13.55
C VAL A 77 -0.59 -5.66 14.34
N SER A 78 -0.16 -5.45 15.57
CA SER A 78 0.26 -6.56 16.43
C SER A 78 -0.88 -7.57 16.64
N GLY A 79 -0.62 -8.83 16.34
CA GLY A 79 -1.60 -9.93 16.42
C GLY A 79 -2.35 -10.18 15.09
N ILE A 80 -2.03 -9.46 14.02
CA ILE A 80 -2.50 -9.76 12.67
C ILE A 80 -1.31 -10.27 11.85
N GLY A 81 -1.28 -11.57 11.58
CA GLY A 81 -0.29 -12.18 10.70
C GLY A 81 -0.71 -12.16 9.23
N VAL A 82 0.20 -12.54 8.34
CA VAL A 82 -0.02 -12.59 6.88
C VAL A 82 -1.22 -13.44 6.48
N GLY A 83 -1.41 -14.60 7.11
CA GLY A 83 -2.57 -15.48 6.87
C GLY A 83 -3.90 -14.83 7.30
N THR A 84 -3.91 -14.13 8.46
CA THR A 84 -5.10 -13.42 8.94
C THR A 84 -5.44 -12.23 8.03
N ALA A 85 -4.45 -11.45 7.60
CA ALA A 85 -4.65 -10.35 6.68
C ALA A 85 -5.18 -10.83 5.32
N ARG A 86 -4.65 -11.95 4.77
CA ARG A 86 -5.18 -12.59 3.56
C ARG A 86 -6.63 -13.04 3.74
N MET A 87 -6.96 -13.61 4.91
CA MET A 87 -8.34 -14.00 5.21
C MET A 87 -9.28 -12.79 5.29
N MET A 88 -8.82 -11.66 5.84
CA MET A 88 -9.60 -10.42 5.82
C MET A 88 -9.91 -9.97 4.40
N LEU A 89 -8.91 -9.91 3.53
CA LEU A 89 -9.05 -9.54 2.10
C LEU A 89 -9.85 -10.57 1.30
N SER A 90 -9.97 -11.80 1.77
CA SER A 90 -10.84 -12.82 1.15
C SER A 90 -12.29 -12.72 1.62
N SER A 91 -12.52 -12.19 2.82
CA SER A 91 -13.84 -12.14 3.44
C SER A 91 -14.56 -10.80 3.23
N LEU A 92 -13.81 -9.72 3.06
CA LEU A 92 -14.29 -8.35 2.91
C LEU A 92 -13.53 -7.66 1.78
N THR A 93 -14.20 -6.78 1.05
CA THR A 93 -13.54 -5.94 0.05
C THR A 93 -12.67 -4.87 0.72
N ASP A 94 -11.71 -4.33 -0.02
CA ASP A 94 -10.86 -3.21 0.46
C ASP A 94 -11.70 -2.04 0.98
N ALA A 95 -12.76 -1.70 0.25
CA ALA A 95 -13.67 -0.63 0.62
C ALA A 95 -14.40 -0.94 1.93
N GLU A 96 -14.89 -2.18 2.10
CA GLU A 96 -15.58 -2.61 3.32
C GLU A 96 -14.64 -2.62 4.54
N ILE A 97 -13.39 -3.07 4.37
CA ILE A 97 -12.40 -3.04 5.46
C ILE A 97 -12.09 -1.61 5.87
N ARG A 98 -11.81 -0.73 4.90
CA ARG A 98 -11.55 0.70 5.17
C ARG A 98 -12.74 1.38 5.83
N GLN A 99 -13.94 1.15 5.32
CA GLN A 99 -15.17 1.69 5.88
C GLN A 99 -15.42 1.20 7.31
N ALA A 100 -15.26 -0.10 7.58
CA ALA A 100 -15.41 -0.66 8.91
C ALA A 100 -14.43 -0.05 9.92
N ILE A 101 -13.16 0.18 9.50
CA ILE A 101 -12.17 0.84 10.34
C ILE A 101 -12.54 2.30 10.61
N LEU A 102 -12.95 3.05 9.59
CA LEU A 102 -13.34 4.46 9.74
C LEU A 102 -14.59 4.63 10.60
N ALA A 103 -15.57 3.73 10.44
CA ALA A 103 -16.83 3.72 11.22
C ALA A 103 -16.66 3.06 12.61
N GLU A 104 -15.47 2.58 12.97
CA GLU A 104 -15.18 1.84 14.21
C GLU A 104 -16.07 0.60 14.39
N ASP A 105 -16.45 -0.04 13.29
CA ASP A 105 -17.30 -1.23 13.29
C ASP A 105 -16.52 -2.49 13.69
N VAL A 106 -16.36 -2.67 15.01
CA VAL A 106 -15.70 -3.84 15.61
C VAL A 106 -16.39 -5.14 15.22
N VAL A 107 -17.74 -5.12 15.08
CA VAL A 107 -18.52 -6.33 14.77
C VAL A 107 -18.18 -6.83 13.36
N ARG A 108 -18.10 -5.91 12.40
CA ARG A 108 -17.73 -6.24 11.02
C ARG A 108 -16.33 -6.82 10.92
N ILE A 109 -15.33 -6.20 11.57
CA ILE A 109 -13.95 -6.72 11.57
C ILE A 109 -13.86 -8.08 12.28
N LYS A 110 -14.55 -8.25 13.42
CA LYS A 110 -14.60 -9.52 14.17
C LYS A 110 -15.31 -10.65 13.41
N SER A 111 -16.17 -10.34 12.44
CA SER A 111 -16.86 -11.38 11.66
C SER A 111 -15.91 -12.22 10.80
N VAL A 112 -14.69 -11.74 10.57
CA VAL A 112 -13.65 -12.47 9.84
C VAL A 112 -13.10 -13.59 10.73
N LYS A 113 -13.05 -14.81 10.19
CA LYS A 113 -12.53 -15.98 10.89
C LYS A 113 -11.08 -15.75 11.35
N GLY A 114 -10.82 -16.02 12.61
CA GLY A 114 -9.49 -15.86 13.21
C GLY A 114 -9.25 -14.49 13.85
N ILE A 115 -10.21 -13.58 13.80
CA ILE A 115 -10.12 -12.27 14.46
C ILE A 115 -10.97 -12.24 15.72
N GLY A 116 -10.31 -12.13 16.87
CA GLY A 116 -10.96 -11.94 18.16
C GLY A 116 -11.32 -10.48 18.42
N LEU A 117 -12.11 -10.23 19.47
CA LEU A 117 -12.53 -8.89 19.87
C LEU A 117 -11.34 -7.94 20.08
N LYS A 118 -10.31 -8.39 20.78
CA LYS A 118 -9.10 -7.59 21.07
C LYS A 118 -8.35 -7.23 19.78
N SER A 119 -8.20 -8.17 18.86
CA SER A 119 -7.54 -7.92 17.55
C SER A 119 -8.35 -6.97 16.68
N ALA A 120 -9.69 -7.12 16.64
CA ALA A 120 -10.56 -6.21 15.89
C ALA A 120 -10.47 -4.76 16.40
N GLN A 121 -10.51 -4.58 17.73
CA GLN A 121 -10.34 -3.25 18.35
C GLN A 121 -8.97 -2.65 18.04
N ARG A 122 -7.91 -3.46 18.10
CA ARG A 122 -6.54 -3.01 17.78
C ARG A 122 -6.41 -2.60 16.32
N VAL A 123 -6.96 -3.37 15.38
CA VAL A 123 -6.99 -3.01 13.95
C VAL A 123 -7.59 -1.62 13.76
N ILE A 124 -8.71 -1.34 14.40
CA ILE A 124 -9.38 -0.03 14.31
C ILE A 124 -8.50 1.07 14.88
N ILE A 125 -8.00 0.91 16.11
CA ILE A 125 -7.20 1.93 16.80
C ILE A 125 -5.91 2.24 16.00
N ASP A 126 -5.18 1.20 15.59
CA ASP A 126 -3.86 1.35 14.95
C ASP A 126 -3.96 1.87 13.50
N LEU A 127 -5.08 1.60 12.80
CA LEU A 127 -5.21 1.90 11.37
C LEU A 127 -6.12 3.08 11.04
N LYS A 128 -7.03 3.51 11.93
CA LYS A 128 -7.95 4.61 11.64
C LYS A 128 -7.23 5.86 11.17
N ASP A 129 -6.24 6.34 11.93
CA ASP A 129 -5.46 7.53 11.57
C ASP A 129 -4.62 7.35 10.31
N LYS A 130 -4.10 6.14 10.08
CA LYS A 130 -3.30 5.83 8.88
C LYS A 130 -4.15 5.84 7.62
N ILE A 131 -5.37 5.29 7.69
CA ILE A 131 -6.33 5.26 6.58
C ILE A 131 -6.83 6.68 6.26
N VAL A 132 -7.16 7.50 7.27
CA VAL A 132 -7.55 8.90 7.06
C VAL A 132 -6.44 9.69 6.38
N LYS A 133 -5.19 9.51 6.81
CA LYS A 133 -4.03 10.17 6.19
C LYS A 133 -3.70 9.63 4.80
N GLY A 134 -3.86 8.33 4.56
CA GLY A 134 -3.63 7.70 3.26
C GLY A 134 -4.72 8.01 2.24
N ALA A 135 -5.96 8.20 2.65
CA ALA A 135 -7.05 8.62 1.75
C ALA A 135 -6.82 10.01 1.12
N GLY A 136 -5.86 10.79 1.65
CA GLY A 136 -5.47 12.10 1.11
C GLY A 136 -4.30 12.08 0.12
N THR A 137 -3.66 10.92 -0.15
CA THR A 137 -2.42 10.88 -0.94
C THR A 137 -2.52 10.14 -2.28
N ASP A 138 -3.57 9.33 -2.54
CA ASP A 138 -3.59 8.45 -3.71
C ASP A 138 -4.61 8.77 -4.80
N ASN A 139 -5.38 9.86 -4.72
CA ASN A 139 -6.30 10.28 -5.79
C ASN A 139 -6.41 11.80 -5.93
N ILE A 140 -5.29 12.51 -5.85
CA ILE A 140 -5.23 13.83 -6.44
C ILE A 140 -4.45 13.68 -7.75
N ILE A 141 -5.17 13.36 -8.84
CA ILE A 141 -4.81 13.90 -10.15
C ILE A 141 -4.85 15.41 -9.92
N PRO A 142 -3.73 16.11 -9.95
CA PRO A 142 -3.76 17.55 -9.71
C PRO A 142 -4.48 18.21 -10.88
N VAL A 143 -5.73 18.62 -10.66
CA VAL A 143 -6.34 19.66 -11.47
C VAL A 143 -5.66 20.97 -11.06
N ILE A 144 -4.61 21.29 -11.79
CA ILE A 144 -4.07 22.63 -12.10
C ILE A 144 -4.14 23.69 -10.99
N GLY A 145 -3.04 23.71 -10.21
CA GLY A 145 -2.53 24.87 -9.50
C GLY A 145 -1.03 24.65 -9.34
N ASN A 146 -0.19 25.26 -10.20
CA ASN A 146 1.21 24.88 -10.45
C ASN A 146 2.17 24.89 -9.24
N ASN A 147 1.83 25.44 -8.09
CA ASN A 147 2.76 25.53 -6.95
C ASN A 147 2.48 24.53 -5.82
N ASP A 148 1.22 24.16 -5.57
CA ASP A 148 0.90 23.25 -4.46
C ASP A 148 1.29 21.80 -4.78
N SER A 149 1.16 21.36 -6.03
CA SER A 149 1.58 20.04 -6.48
C SER A 149 3.10 19.85 -6.39
N LEU A 150 3.86 20.88 -6.81
CA LEU A 150 5.32 20.89 -6.79
C LEU A 150 5.88 20.81 -5.35
N VAL A 151 5.24 21.53 -4.41
CA VAL A 151 5.59 21.47 -2.97
C VAL A 151 5.31 20.08 -2.39
N GLN A 152 4.16 19.48 -2.73
CA GLN A 152 3.79 18.15 -2.23
C GLN A 152 4.74 17.07 -2.76
N GLU A 153 5.07 17.13 -4.05
CA GLU A 153 5.97 16.18 -4.68
C GLU A 153 7.39 16.31 -4.14
N ALA A 154 7.91 17.54 -3.99
CA ALA A 154 9.19 17.80 -3.36
C ALA A 154 9.22 17.35 -1.89
N THR A 155 8.14 17.58 -1.15
CA THR A 155 8.01 17.11 0.24
C THR A 155 8.06 15.59 0.33
N THR A 156 7.36 14.89 -0.56
CA THR A 156 7.35 13.43 -0.62
C THR A 156 8.75 12.89 -0.91
N ALA A 157 9.43 13.45 -1.89
CA ALA A 157 10.80 13.06 -2.23
C ALA A 157 11.78 13.28 -1.06
N LEU A 158 11.72 14.43 -0.40
CA LEU A 158 12.59 14.73 0.74
C LEU A 158 12.30 13.85 1.96
N VAL A 159 11.03 13.47 2.19
CA VAL A 159 10.69 12.50 3.24
C VAL A 159 11.27 11.11 2.91
N MET A 160 11.21 10.68 1.64
CA MET A 160 11.82 9.43 1.21
C MET A 160 13.36 9.44 1.35
N LEU A 161 13.99 10.62 1.26
CA LEU A 161 15.41 10.81 1.53
C LEU A 161 15.76 10.89 3.04
N GLY A 162 14.76 10.76 3.93
CA GLY A 162 14.97 10.66 5.37
C GLY A 162 14.79 11.96 6.15
N PHE A 163 14.36 13.04 5.52
CA PHE A 163 14.12 14.32 6.21
C PHE A 163 12.72 14.38 6.84
N THR A 164 12.61 15.08 7.97
CA THR A 164 11.33 15.21 8.67
C THR A 164 10.46 16.30 8.06
N LYS A 165 9.14 16.06 7.96
CA LYS A 165 8.17 17.06 7.44
C LYS A 165 8.29 18.45 8.08
N PRO A 166 8.50 18.61 9.42
CA PRO A 166 8.69 19.93 10.03
C PRO A 166 9.90 20.70 9.48
N ASN A 167 11.02 20.01 9.20
CA ASN A 167 12.22 20.65 8.64
C ASN A 167 11.98 21.06 7.18
N ILE A 168 11.38 20.18 6.39
CA ILE A 168 11.03 20.43 4.99
C ILE A 168 10.11 21.65 4.88
N ASN A 169 9.05 21.71 5.67
CA ASN A 169 8.08 22.81 5.66
C ASN A 169 8.68 24.19 6.07
N LYS A 170 9.80 24.21 6.79
CA LYS A 170 10.53 25.44 7.09
C LYS A 170 11.38 25.92 5.90
N VAL A 171 11.89 25.01 5.10
CA VAL A 171 12.88 25.30 4.05
C VAL A 171 12.22 25.58 2.70
N LEU A 172 11.24 24.77 2.25
CA LEU A 172 10.63 24.87 0.93
C LEU A 172 10.00 26.24 0.64
N PRO A 173 9.19 26.87 1.53
CA PRO A 173 8.58 28.15 1.23
C PRO A 173 9.61 29.27 1.03
N GLY A 174 10.74 29.22 1.73
CA GLY A 174 11.83 30.20 1.60
C GLY A 174 12.59 30.08 0.28
N ILE A 175 12.64 28.90 -0.34
CA ILE A 175 13.25 28.69 -1.65
C ILE A 175 12.29 29.17 -2.76
N LEU A 176 11.03 28.74 -2.70
CA LEU A 176 10.01 29.11 -3.71
C LEU A 176 9.71 30.60 -3.71
N LYS A 177 9.80 31.27 -2.57
CA LYS A 177 9.65 32.74 -2.51
C LYS A 177 10.73 33.48 -3.30
N LYS A 178 11.93 32.87 -3.45
CA LYS A 178 13.03 33.45 -4.23
C LYS A 178 12.95 33.11 -5.73
N ASN A 179 12.47 31.91 -6.05
CA ASN A 179 12.37 31.40 -7.41
C ASN A 179 11.05 30.64 -7.59
N PRO A 180 9.94 31.30 -7.97
CA PRO A 180 8.61 30.69 -8.04
C PRO A 180 8.46 29.63 -9.15
N ASP A 181 9.23 29.77 -10.25
CA ASP A 181 9.14 28.93 -11.45
C ASP A 181 10.20 27.82 -11.50
N MET A 182 10.75 27.45 -10.35
CA MET A 182 11.78 26.43 -10.22
C MET A 182 11.24 25.03 -10.54
N ARG A 183 12.04 24.23 -11.25
CA ARG A 183 11.70 22.80 -11.46
C ARG A 183 11.86 21.99 -10.18
N ILE A 184 11.16 20.85 -10.10
CA ILE A 184 11.18 20.02 -8.91
C ILE A 184 12.58 19.51 -8.53
N GLU A 185 13.40 19.16 -9.52
CA GLU A 185 14.76 18.68 -9.29
C GLU A 185 15.64 19.77 -8.67
N GLU A 186 15.48 21.01 -9.14
CA GLU A 186 16.22 22.18 -8.62
C GLU A 186 15.74 22.52 -7.21
N LEU A 187 14.43 22.44 -6.96
CA LEU A 187 13.84 22.68 -5.65
C LEU A 187 14.35 21.67 -4.61
N ILE A 188 14.37 20.38 -4.96
CA ILE A 188 14.92 19.33 -4.10
C ILE A 188 16.41 19.57 -3.84
N LYS A 189 17.20 19.88 -4.89
CA LYS A 189 18.64 20.13 -4.77
C LYS A 189 18.97 21.34 -3.88
N GLU A 190 18.18 22.42 -3.99
CA GLU A 190 18.35 23.58 -3.11
C GLU A 190 17.88 23.31 -1.68
N ALA A 191 16.83 22.52 -1.51
CA ALA A 191 16.37 22.09 -0.18
C ALA A 191 17.42 21.22 0.53
N LEU A 192 18.04 20.27 -0.18
CA LEU A 192 19.10 19.42 0.37
C LEU A 192 20.34 20.18 0.86
N LYS A 193 20.62 21.37 0.32
CA LYS A 193 21.71 22.24 0.79
C LYS A 193 21.37 22.95 2.10
N LYS A 194 20.10 23.03 2.48
CA LYS A 194 19.60 23.80 3.63
C LYS A 194 19.00 22.94 4.74
N LEU A 195 18.77 21.66 4.47
CA LEU A 195 18.30 20.67 5.42
C LEU A 195 19.44 19.94 6.13
#